data_eebab52d0096cb3288db6aa7e84207e6
#
_entry.id   eebab52d0096cb3288db6aa7e84207e6
#
_cell.length_a   1.000
_cell.length_b   1.000
_cell.length_c   1.000
_cell.angle_alpha   90.00
_cell.angle_beta   90.00
_cell.angle_gamma   90.00
#
_symmetry.space_group_name_H-M   'P 1'
#
loop_
_entity.id
_entity.type
_entity.pdbx_description
1 polymer ?
#
loop_
_entity_poly.entity_id
_entity_poly.type
_entity_poly.pdbx_seq_one_letter_code
_entity_poly.pdbx_strand_id
1 'polypeptide(L)'
;MIGVCLALTMMAQGRQLDAATADSIKICTLLKNASQQPADTNLPLFFARGFIGKPYVAHTLEVGDKERLVVNTRELDCTTLVETVTALTKCAYQKKYTYAAYRAALQAMRYRNGKIDNYTSRIHYFTEWITENSKTGLVTEIQQPNPPFTSVQTVKVNYMSQHSQSYKALKAHPEYVPEIRRMEQRVSGQQFRYIPKSRVGRSAELRQAVKDGDIIAITCNKAGLDIAHLGFAVWKNGNLHLLNASQLHKQVIEEPMTLWQYLRQHPSHTGIRIIRINK
;
A
#
# COMPACT_ATOMS: atom_id res chain seq x y z
N MET A 1 40.45 -0.40 -22.70
CA MET A 1 39.44 -0.91 -21.71
C MET A 1 38.81 0.18 -20.82
N ILE A 2 39.38 1.38 -20.72
CA ILE A 2 38.80 2.47 -19.87
C ILE A 2 37.58 3.16 -20.49
N GLY A 3 37.47 3.21 -21.84
CA GLY A 3 36.37 3.87 -22.52
C GLY A 3 34.98 3.16 -22.42
N VAL A 4 34.96 1.83 -22.29
CA VAL A 4 33.74 1.05 -22.22
C VAL A 4 33.05 1.15 -20.85
N CYS A 5 33.82 1.29 -19.78
CA CYS A 5 33.31 1.48 -18.42
C CYS A 5 32.63 2.85 -18.22
N LEU A 6 33.18 3.92 -18.83
CA LEU A 6 32.59 5.27 -18.76
C LEU A 6 31.28 5.37 -19.54
N ALA A 7 31.20 4.72 -20.72
CA ALA A 7 29.98 4.71 -21.52
C ALA A 7 28.82 3.95 -20.83
N LEU A 8 29.12 2.83 -20.16
CA LEU A 8 28.13 2.06 -19.40
C LEU A 8 27.61 2.82 -18.17
N THR A 9 28.46 3.58 -17.47
CA THR A 9 28.05 4.41 -16.32
C THR A 9 27.18 5.61 -16.76
N MET A 10 27.49 6.23 -17.90
CA MET A 10 26.67 7.33 -18.43
C MET A 10 25.30 6.85 -18.92
N MET A 11 25.22 5.68 -19.56
CA MET A 11 23.92 5.09 -19.98
C MET A 11 23.03 4.70 -18.77
N ALA A 12 23.62 4.19 -17.70
CA ALA A 12 22.88 3.87 -16.48
C ALA A 12 22.35 5.13 -15.77
N GLN A 13 23.11 6.21 -15.74
CA GLN A 13 22.67 7.50 -15.18
C GLN A 13 21.60 8.18 -16.03
N GLY A 14 21.68 8.14 -17.35
CA GLY A 14 20.67 8.69 -18.26
C GLY A 14 19.34 7.96 -18.12
N ARG A 15 19.34 6.62 -18.03
CA ARG A 15 18.11 5.82 -17.84
C ARG A 15 17.45 6.04 -16.48
N GLN A 16 18.23 6.34 -15.43
CA GLN A 16 17.70 6.64 -14.10
C GLN A 16 17.09 8.06 -14.03
N LEU A 17 17.66 9.02 -14.72
CA LEU A 17 17.12 10.38 -14.86
C LEU A 17 15.78 10.36 -15.64
N ASP A 18 15.69 9.64 -16.75
CA ASP A 18 14.47 9.48 -17.52
C ASP A 18 13.34 8.83 -16.70
N ALA A 19 13.65 7.81 -15.92
CA ALA A 19 12.67 7.14 -15.07
C ALA A 19 12.11 8.08 -14.00
N ALA A 20 12.95 8.85 -13.31
CA ALA A 20 12.54 9.81 -12.28
C ALA A 20 11.74 10.96 -12.90
N THR A 21 12.10 11.40 -14.09
CA THR A 21 11.38 12.42 -14.86
C THR A 21 10.00 11.92 -15.27
N ALA A 22 9.90 10.69 -15.80
CA ALA A 22 8.62 10.09 -16.19
C ALA A 22 7.68 9.92 -14.97
N ASP A 23 8.21 9.49 -13.82
CA ASP A 23 7.45 9.35 -12.58
C ASP A 23 6.93 10.71 -12.09
N SER A 24 7.76 11.76 -12.13
CA SER A 24 7.34 13.12 -11.72
C SER A 24 6.26 13.70 -12.65
N ILE A 25 6.40 13.52 -13.95
CA ILE A 25 5.41 13.93 -14.95
C ILE A 25 4.07 13.22 -14.69
N LYS A 26 4.09 11.89 -14.48
CA LYS A 26 2.88 11.11 -14.20
C LYS A 26 2.16 11.62 -12.95
N ILE A 27 2.89 11.84 -11.85
CA ILE A 27 2.33 12.37 -10.60
C ILE A 27 1.73 13.77 -10.81
N CYS A 28 2.47 14.70 -11.43
CA CYS A 28 2.00 16.05 -11.69
C CYS A 28 0.75 16.06 -12.58
N THR A 29 0.72 15.21 -13.61
CA THR A 29 -0.44 15.06 -14.50
C THR A 29 -1.67 14.56 -13.73
N LEU A 30 -1.53 13.53 -12.89
CA LEU A 30 -2.63 13.02 -12.07
C LEU A 30 -3.16 14.08 -11.10
N LEU A 31 -2.28 14.82 -10.43
CA LEU A 31 -2.66 15.89 -9.51
C LEU A 31 -3.36 17.04 -10.24
N LYS A 32 -2.83 17.47 -11.41
CA LYS A 32 -3.48 18.49 -12.24
C LYS A 32 -4.86 18.05 -12.69
N ASN A 33 -5.02 16.81 -13.15
CA ASN A 33 -6.32 16.30 -13.57
C ASN A 33 -7.30 16.21 -12.40
N ALA A 34 -6.82 15.85 -11.20
CA ALA A 34 -7.65 15.82 -9.99
C ALA A 34 -8.16 17.21 -9.59
N SER A 35 -7.37 18.27 -9.79
CA SER A 35 -7.80 19.65 -9.51
C SER A 35 -8.96 20.15 -10.37
N GLN A 36 -9.23 19.45 -11.47
CA GLN A 36 -10.30 19.77 -12.43
C GLN A 36 -11.53 18.87 -12.23
N GLN A 37 -11.49 17.91 -11.30
CA GLN A 37 -12.61 17.02 -11.07
C GLN A 37 -13.72 17.69 -10.27
N PRO A 38 -14.99 17.28 -10.44
CA PRO A 38 -16.10 17.66 -9.58
C PRO A 38 -15.79 17.39 -8.09
N ALA A 39 -16.37 18.18 -7.20
CA ALA A 39 -16.10 18.12 -5.76
C ALA A 39 -16.53 16.79 -5.11
N ASP A 40 -17.49 16.09 -5.71
CA ASP A 40 -18.01 14.79 -5.28
C ASP A 40 -17.24 13.59 -5.84
N THR A 41 -16.20 13.83 -6.66
CA THR A 41 -15.36 12.78 -7.22
C THR A 41 -14.72 11.93 -6.12
N ASN A 42 -14.82 10.60 -6.24
CA ASN A 42 -14.08 9.68 -5.40
C ASN A 42 -12.60 9.69 -5.79
N LEU A 43 -11.81 10.58 -5.15
CA LEU A 43 -10.40 10.77 -5.46
C LEU A 43 -9.54 9.51 -5.30
N PRO A 44 -9.70 8.67 -4.24
CA PRO A 44 -8.97 7.40 -4.16
C PRO A 44 -9.17 6.53 -5.40
N LEU A 45 -10.40 6.32 -5.86
CA LEU A 45 -10.65 5.53 -7.07
C LEU A 45 -10.20 6.24 -8.35
N PHE A 46 -10.36 7.55 -8.43
CA PHE A 46 -9.84 8.33 -9.56
C PHE A 46 -8.33 8.11 -9.73
N PHE A 47 -7.56 8.21 -8.65
CA PHE A 47 -6.12 7.99 -8.71
C PHE A 47 -5.76 6.52 -8.94
N ALA A 48 -6.41 5.59 -8.26
CA ALA A 48 -6.12 4.16 -8.42
C ALA A 48 -6.35 3.68 -9.86
N ARG A 49 -7.43 4.15 -10.51
CA ARG A 49 -7.73 3.88 -11.93
C ARG A 49 -6.68 4.44 -12.87
N GLY A 50 -6.00 5.53 -12.49
CA GLY A 50 -4.88 6.09 -13.24
C GLY A 50 -3.66 5.17 -13.37
N PHE A 51 -3.64 4.05 -12.65
CA PHE A 51 -2.58 3.03 -12.68
C PHE A 51 -3.02 1.70 -13.30
N ILE A 52 -4.28 1.52 -13.72
CA ILE A 52 -4.73 0.28 -14.37
C ILE A 52 -3.83 -0.04 -15.57
N GLY A 53 -3.47 -1.33 -15.69
CA GLY A 53 -2.57 -1.85 -16.71
C GLY A 53 -1.07 -1.70 -16.38
N LYS A 54 -0.69 -1.04 -15.28
CA LYS A 54 0.71 -0.98 -14.85
C LYS A 54 1.15 -2.36 -14.31
N PRO A 55 2.37 -2.83 -14.67
CA PRO A 55 2.88 -4.13 -14.23
C PRO A 55 2.91 -4.28 -12.72
N TYR A 56 2.57 -5.48 -12.22
CA TYR A 56 2.86 -5.90 -10.86
C TYR A 56 4.35 -6.28 -10.75
N VAL A 57 5.09 -5.59 -9.91
CA VAL A 57 6.49 -5.93 -9.61
C VAL A 57 6.72 -5.75 -8.10
N ALA A 58 7.14 -6.83 -7.43
CA ALA A 58 7.50 -6.78 -6.01
C ALA A 58 8.90 -6.19 -5.81
N HIS A 59 9.19 -5.72 -4.59
CA HIS A 59 10.51 -5.25 -4.17
C HIS A 59 11.04 -4.01 -4.93
N THR A 60 10.18 -3.21 -5.53
CA THR A 60 10.58 -1.99 -6.27
C THR A 60 11.17 -0.90 -5.38
N LEU A 61 11.07 -1.02 -4.05
CA LEU A 61 11.64 -0.08 -3.09
C LEU A 61 13.10 -0.39 -2.72
N GLU A 62 13.61 -1.59 -3.05
CA GLU A 62 14.95 -2.04 -2.68
C GLU A 62 15.99 -1.62 -3.73
N VAL A 63 16.19 -0.30 -3.89
CA VAL A 63 17.08 0.29 -4.90
C VAL A 63 18.36 0.83 -4.26
N GLY A 64 19.48 0.15 -4.50
CA GLY A 64 20.79 0.51 -3.96
C GLY A 64 21.00 0.03 -2.52
N ASP A 65 22.09 0.50 -1.89
CA ASP A 65 22.50 0.05 -0.56
C ASP A 65 22.00 0.96 0.56
N LYS A 66 21.67 2.22 0.23
CA LYS A 66 21.14 3.20 1.19
C LYS A 66 19.64 3.37 1.04
N GLU A 67 18.93 3.39 2.16
CA GLU A 67 17.49 3.67 2.18
C GLU A 67 17.23 5.08 1.65
N ARG A 68 16.25 5.20 0.78
CA ARG A 68 15.82 6.48 0.19
C ARG A 68 14.37 6.44 -0.22
N LEU A 69 13.76 7.61 -0.36
CA LEU A 69 12.40 7.69 -0.90
C LEU A 69 12.40 7.30 -2.38
N VAL A 70 11.85 6.14 -2.67
CA VAL A 70 11.62 5.66 -4.03
C VAL A 70 10.21 6.06 -4.47
N VAL A 71 10.12 6.70 -5.63
CA VAL A 71 8.87 6.93 -6.38
C VAL A 71 8.95 6.07 -7.63
N ASN A 72 8.01 5.16 -7.82
CA ASN A 72 7.87 4.35 -9.02
C ASN A 72 6.40 4.28 -9.40
N THR A 73 6.05 4.86 -10.54
CA THR A 73 4.68 4.86 -11.10
C THR A 73 4.51 3.91 -12.27
N ARG A 74 5.59 3.21 -12.64
CA ARG A 74 5.65 2.33 -13.80
C ARG A 74 5.42 0.87 -13.43
N GLU A 75 5.82 0.49 -12.20
CA GLU A 75 5.76 -0.85 -11.65
C GLU A 75 5.33 -0.77 -10.20
N LEU A 76 4.31 -1.50 -9.82
CA LEU A 76 3.70 -1.39 -8.50
C LEU A 76 3.40 -2.78 -7.93
N ASP A 77 3.58 -2.93 -6.62
CA ASP A 77 2.95 -3.98 -5.84
C ASP A 77 1.72 -3.44 -5.08
N CYS A 78 1.06 -4.28 -4.29
CA CYS A 78 -0.16 -3.88 -3.59
C CYS A 78 0.09 -2.77 -2.57
N THR A 79 1.24 -2.76 -1.90
CA THR A 79 1.59 -1.75 -0.90
C THR A 79 1.95 -0.42 -1.57
N THR A 80 2.81 -0.45 -2.57
CA THR A 80 3.24 0.76 -3.28
C THR A 80 2.10 1.41 -4.06
N LEU A 81 1.14 0.64 -4.57
CA LEU A 81 -0.11 1.18 -5.15
C LEU A 81 -0.91 1.93 -4.09
N VAL A 82 -1.16 1.32 -2.93
CA VAL A 82 -1.95 1.94 -1.85
C VAL A 82 -1.26 3.21 -1.35
N GLU A 83 0.03 3.19 -1.10
CA GLU A 83 0.79 4.37 -0.66
C GLU A 83 0.77 5.48 -1.70
N THR A 84 0.98 5.16 -2.98
CA THR A 84 0.98 6.13 -4.07
C THR A 84 -0.38 6.82 -4.20
N VAL A 85 -1.46 6.06 -4.20
CA VAL A 85 -2.83 6.59 -4.29
C VAL A 85 -3.20 7.40 -3.04
N THR A 86 -2.82 6.94 -1.86
CA THR A 86 -3.07 7.66 -0.60
C THR A 86 -2.33 9.00 -0.57
N ALA A 87 -1.07 9.06 -1.02
CA ALA A 87 -0.30 10.30 -1.10
C ALA A 87 -0.93 11.30 -2.09
N LEU A 88 -1.33 10.83 -3.27
CA LEU A 88 -2.04 11.64 -4.27
C LEU A 88 -3.37 12.18 -3.72
N THR A 89 -4.16 11.32 -3.07
CA THR A 89 -5.45 11.68 -2.46
C THR A 89 -5.26 12.75 -1.39
N LYS A 90 -4.28 12.58 -0.51
CA LYS A 90 -3.96 13.57 0.54
C LYS A 90 -3.57 14.92 -0.06
N CYS A 91 -2.72 14.92 -1.08
CA CYS A 91 -2.34 16.14 -1.79
C CYS A 91 -3.55 16.85 -2.39
N ALA A 92 -4.45 16.10 -3.04
CA ALA A 92 -5.65 16.67 -3.65
C ALA A 92 -6.63 17.24 -2.61
N TYR A 93 -6.87 16.54 -1.49
CA TYR A 93 -7.68 17.05 -0.38
C TYR A 93 -7.10 18.34 0.23
N GLN A 94 -5.76 18.45 0.29
CA GLN A 94 -5.08 19.66 0.75
C GLN A 94 -4.89 20.73 -0.35
N LYS A 95 -5.37 20.49 -1.58
CA LYS A 95 -5.17 21.37 -2.74
C LYS A 95 -3.68 21.67 -3.04
N LYS A 96 -2.79 20.70 -2.77
CA LYS A 96 -1.34 20.78 -2.99
C LYS A 96 -0.93 19.97 -4.23
N TYR A 97 -1.00 20.54 -5.40
CA TYR A 97 -0.85 19.84 -6.68
C TYR A 97 0.59 19.86 -7.23
N THR A 98 1.59 19.63 -6.36
CA THR A 98 3.01 19.63 -6.75
C THR A 98 3.68 18.29 -6.48
N TYR A 99 4.72 17.98 -7.25
CA TYR A 99 5.54 16.80 -7.03
C TYR A 99 6.25 16.80 -5.65
N ALA A 100 6.68 17.98 -5.20
CA ALA A 100 7.29 18.14 -3.87
C ALA A 100 6.32 17.80 -2.75
N ALA A 101 5.05 18.26 -2.83
CA ALA A 101 4.01 17.92 -1.87
C ALA A 101 3.70 16.42 -1.85
N TYR A 102 3.62 15.79 -3.04
CA TYR A 102 3.44 14.34 -3.16
C TYR A 102 4.59 13.57 -2.49
N ARG A 103 5.85 13.93 -2.77
CA ARG A 103 7.00 13.29 -2.14
C ARG A 103 6.99 13.43 -0.62
N ALA A 104 6.66 14.61 -0.12
CA ALA A 104 6.54 14.84 1.32
C ALA A 104 5.43 13.99 1.96
N ALA A 105 4.26 13.90 1.33
CA ALA A 105 3.16 13.05 1.79
C ALA A 105 3.54 11.56 1.77
N LEU A 106 4.17 11.08 0.69
CA LEU A 106 4.63 9.70 0.56
C LEU A 106 5.69 9.36 1.61
N GLN A 107 6.66 10.25 1.84
CA GLN A 107 7.68 10.06 2.86
C GLN A 107 7.07 10.00 4.26
N ALA A 108 6.15 10.92 4.57
CA ALA A 108 5.51 10.99 5.88
C ALA A 108 4.75 9.70 6.25
N MET A 109 4.12 9.03 5.27
CA MET A 109 3.36 7.81 5.52
C MET A 109 4.17 6.51 5.45
N ARG A 110 5.26 6.48 4.68
CA ARG A 110 6.08 5.28 4.46
C ARG A 110 7.13 5.06 5.54
N TYR A 111 7.56 6.13 6.19
CA TYR A 111 8.64 6.10 7.18
C TYR A 111 8.14 6.55 8.55
N ARG A 112 8.63 5.89 9.62
CA ARG A 112 8.29 6.28 10.99
C ARG A 112 8.68 7.74 11.25
N ASN A 113 7.71 8.50 11.76
CA ASN A 113 7.85 9.95 11.97
C ASN A 113 8.27 10.73 10.71
N GLY A 114 8.05 10.17 9.51
CA GLY A 114 8.45 10.76 8.23
C GLY A 114 9.96 10.89 8.01
N LYS A 115 10.79 10.21 8.80
CA LYS A 115 12.26 10.31 8.74
C LYS A 115 12.87 9.10 8.04
N ILE A 116 13.73 9.37 7.06
CA ILE A 116 14.54 8.36 6.38
C ILE A 116 15.89 8.32 7.09
N ASP A 117 16.25 7.16 7.60
CA ASP A 117 17.56 6.86 8.16
C ASP A 117 18.15 5.65 7.43
N ASN A 118 17.74 4.46 7.81
CA ASN A 118 18.15 3.22 7.19
C ASN A 118 16.92 2.34 6.90
N TYR A 119 17.12 1.11 6.44
CA TYR A 119 16.06 0.16 6.10
C TYR A 119 15.02 -0.02 7.20
N THR A 120 15.43 0.02 8.49
CA THR A 120 14.51 -0.17 9.62
C THR A 120 13.61 1.02 9.89
N SER A 121 13.89 2.20 9.33
CA SER A 121 13.03 3.39 9.45
C SER A 121 11.76 3.29 8.60
N ARG A 122 11.76 2.45 7.56
CA ARG A 122 10.58 2.19 6.73
C ARG A 122 9.56 1.35 7.51
N ILE A 123 8.27 1.62 7.32
CA ILE A 123 7.19 0.83 7.90
C ILE A 123 7.00 -0.43 7.03
N HIS A 124 7.20 -1.61 7.61
CA HIS A 124 7.23 -2.88 6.86
C HIS A 124 5.95 -3.70 6.99
N TYR A 125 5.23 -3.62 8.11
CA TYR A 125 3.96 -4.32 8.32
C TYR A 125 2.78 -3.38 8.15
N PHE A 126 1.75 -3.82 7.46
CA PHE A 126 0.63 -2.93 7.14
C PHE A 126 -0.18 -2.55 8.38
N THR A 127 -0.23 -3.38 9.41
CA THR A 127 -0.82 -2.99 10.70
C THR A 127 -0.08 -1.81 11.34
N GLU A 128 1.25 -1.79 11.31
CA GLU A 128 2.03 -0.64 11.76
C GLU A 128 1.74 0.59 10.89
N TRP A 129 1.64 0.39 9.57
CA TRP A 129 1.30 1.47 8.64
C TRP A 129 -0.06 2.11 8.98
N ILE A 130 -1.08 1.28 9.26
CA ILE A 130 -2.40 1.77 9.68
C ILE A 130 -2.27 2.56 10.99
N THR A 131 -1.62 1.99 12.00
CA THR A 131 -1.50 2.58 13.34
C THR A 131 -0.78 3.93 13.29
N GLU A 132 0.38 4.01 12.63
CA GLU A 132 1.17 5.24 12.54
C GLU A 132 0.45 6.32 11.73
N ASN A 133 -0.18 5.96 10.62
CA ASN A 133 -0.91 6.91 9.78
C ASN A 133 -2.27 7.32 10.37
N SER A 134 -2.86 6.52 11.26
CA SER A 134 -4.04 6.94 12.02
C SER A 134 -3.69 7.97 13.09
N LYS A 135 -2.53 7.85 13.75
CA LYS A 135 -2.04 8.85 14.73
C LYS A 135 -1.85 10.23 14.11
N THR A 136 -1.43 10.29 12.85
CA THR A 136 -1.24 11.55 12.11
C THR A 136 -2.54 12.10 11.50
N GLY A 137 -3.65 11.39 11.66
CA GLY A 137 -4.93 11.75 11.06
C GLY A 137 -5.00 11.57 9.53
N LEU A 138 -4.05 10.83 8.92
CA LEU A 138 -4.06 10.56 7.48
C LEU A 138 -5.18 9.59 7.12
N VAL A 139 -5.37 8.56 7.93
CA VAL A 139 -6.39 7.52 7.73
C VAL A 139 -7.16 7.25 9.01
N THR A 140 -8.31 6.60 8.87
CA THR A 140 -9.08 6.04 9.99
C THR A 140 -9.37 4.57 9.69
N GLU A 141 -9.02 3.69 10.61
CA GLU A 141 -9.45 2.30 10.54
C GLU A 141 -10.91 2.16 11.00
N ILE A 142 -11.74 1.60 10.15
CA ILE A 142 -13.17 1.39 10.41
C ILE A 142 -13.34 0.02 11.07
N GLN A 143 -13.89 0.00 12.29
CA GLN A 143 -14.09 -1.21 13.07
C GLN A 143 -15.54 -1.37 13.58
N GLN A 144 -16.44 -0.51 13.09
CA GLN A 144 -17.86 -0.48 13.42
C GLN A 144 -18.68 -0.16 12.17
N PRO A 145 -20.00 -0.49 12.15
CA PRO A 145 -20.78 -1.14 13.20
C PRO A 145 -20.50 -2.64 13.34
N ASN A 146 -21.05 -3.27 14.37
CA ASN A 146 -21.05 -4.72 14.54
C ASN A 146 -22.49 -5.24 14.52
N PRO A 147 -22.95 -5.99 13.51
CA PRO A 147 -22.21 -6.44 12.32
C PRO A 147 -21.87 -5.28 11.34
N PRO A 148 -20.95 -5.45 10.33
CA PRO A 148 -20.33 -6.70 9.88
C PRO A 148 -18.99 -7.06 10.55
N PHE A 149 -18.42 -6.16 11.41
CA PHE A 149 -17.12 -6.36 12.07
C PHE A 149 -17.23 -7.34 13.26
N THR A 150 -17.49 -8.62 12.97
CA THR A 150 -17.83 -9.65 13.99
C THR A 150 -16.64 -10.46 14.49
N SER A 151 -15.48 -10.29 13.91
CA SER A 151 -14.26 -11.02 14.28
C SER A 151 -13.15 -10.10 14.77
N VAL A 152 -12.22 -10.65 15.54
CA VAL A 152 -11.04 -9.94 16.07
C VAL A 152 -9.78 -10.64 15.58
N GLN A 153 -8.86 -9.87 14.98
CA GLN A 153 -7.51 -10.30 14.68
C GLN A 153 -6.61 -9.90 15.84
N THR A 154 -5.95 -10.87 16.47
CA THR A 154 -4.79 -10.59 17.33
C THR A 154 -3.54 -10.70 16.45
N VAL A 155 -2.85 -9.59 16.27
CA VAL A 155 -1.67 -9.53 15.40
C VAL A 155 -0.50 -10.28 16.01
N LYS A 156 0.13 -11.14 15.22
CA LYS A 156 1.35 -11.89 15.59
C LYS A 156 2.30 -11.85 14.39
N VAL A 157 3.26 -10.94 14.42
CA VAL A 157 4.21 -10.75 13.33
C VAL A 157 5.63 -11.04 13.79
N ASN A 158 6.36 -11.81 12.97
CA ASN A 158 7.77 -12.14 13.16
C ASN A 158 8.41 -12.64 11.86
N TYR A 159 7.73 -12.45 10.72
CA TYR A 159 8.17 -13.04 9.45
C TYR A 159 9.53 -12.51 9.01
N MET A 160 9.76 -11.20 9.09
CA MET A 160 11.01 -10.60 8.61
C MET A 160 12.21 -11.01 9.46
N SER A 161 12.09 -11.00 10.80
CA SER A 161 13.19 -11.39 11.68
C SER A 161 13.49 -12.89 11.62
N GLN A 162 12.48 -13.73 11.35
CA GLN A 162 12.64 -15.18 11.18
C GLN A 162 13.18 -15.57 9.80
N HIS A 163 12.93 -14.76 8.77
CA HIS A 163 13.32 -15.02 7.39
C HIS A 163 14.22 -13.91 6.86
N SER A 164 15.12 -13.37 7.69
CA SER A 164 15.98 -12.23 7.34
C SER A 164 16.79 -12.44 6.06
N GLN A 165 17.19 -13.69 5.77
CA GLN A 165 17.91 -14.04 4.55
C GLN A 165 17.10 -13.87 3.25
N SER A 166 15.78 -13.76 3.35
CA SER A 166 14.88 -13.51 2.21
C SER A 166 14.79 -12.02 1.83
N TYR A 167 15.34 -11.13 2.65
CA TYR A 167 15.32 -9.68 2.46
C TYR A 167 16.73 -9.19 2.13
N LYS A 168 16.92 -8.61 0.95
CA LYS A 168 18.23 -8.15 0.46
C LYS A 168 18.92 -7.26 1.48
N ALA A 169 18.23 -6.28 2.05
CA ALA A 169 18.77 -5.35 3.04
C ALA A 169 19.18 -6.05 4.35
N LEU A 170 18.35 -6.96 4.86
CA LEU A 170 18.65 -7.69 6.11
C LEU A 170 19.76 -8.72 5.94
N LYS A 171 19.88 -9.28 4.73
CA LYS A 171 21.00 -10.17 4.38
C LYS A 171 22.32 -9.41 4.31
N ALA A 172 22.30 -8.20 3.72
CA ALA A 172 23.48 -7.34 3.60
C ALA A 172 23.85 -6.68 4.94
N HIS A 173 22.87 -6.39 5.80
CA HIS A 173 23.00 -5.70 7.07
C HIS A 173 22.32 -6.48 8.20
N PRO A 174 22.92 -7.60 8.68
CA PRO A 174 22.34 -8.42 9.76
C PRO A 174 22.13 -7.64 11.06
N GLU A 175 22.88 -6.55 11.27
CA GLU A 175 22.73 -5.64 12.41
C GLU A 175 21.35 -4.95 12.48
N TYR A 176 20.58 -4.93 11.40
CA TYR A 176 19.22 -4.42 11.39
C TYR A 176 18.18 -5.40 11.97
N VAL A 177 18.49 -6.71 12.00
CA VAL A 177 17.53 -7.75 12.45
C VAL A 177 17.04 -7.51 13.89
N PRO A 178 17.87 -7.13 14.87
CA PRO A 178 17.38 -6.81 16.20
C PRO A 178 16.36 -5.66 16.24
N GLU A 179 16.51 -4.62 15.39
CA GLU A 179 15.54 -3.52 15.32
C GLU A 179 14.22 -3.98 14.67
N ILE A 180 14.29 -4.76 13.59
CA ILE A 180 13.11 -5.40 12.99
C ILE A 180 12.36 -6.23 14.03
N ARG A 181 13.06 -7.04 14.83
CA ARG A 181 12.45 -7.84 15.91
C ARG A 181 11.77 -6.96 16.97
N ARG A 182 12.40 -5.86 17.39
CA ARG A 182 11.78 -4.88 18.31
C ARG A 182 10.50 -4.28 17.71
N MET A 183 10.51 -3.94 16.42
CA MET A 183 9.33 -3.45 15.71
C MET A 183 8.23 -4.50 15.67
N GLU A 184 8.53 -5.75 15.32
CA GLU A 184 7.58 -6.86 15.31
C GLU A 184 6.94 -7.09 16.69
N GLN A 185 7.72 -6.95 17.77
CA GLN A 185 7.22 -7.02 19.14
C GLN A 185 6.26 -5.88 19.49
N ARG A 186 6.52 -4.64 19.01
CA ARG A 186 5.61 -3.50 19.22
C ARG A 186 4.26 -3.67 18.50
N VAL A 187 4.25 -4.31 17.34
CA VAL A 187 3.05 -4.55 16.53
C VAL A 187 2.26 -5.76 17.03
N SER A 188 2.96 -6.77 17.54
CA SER A 188 2.33 -8.00 18.02
C SER A 188 1.52 -7.78 19.32
N GLY A 189 0.44 -8.55 19.48
CA GLY A 189 -0.49 -8.47 20.61
C GLY A 189 -1.62 -7.46 20.43
N GLN A 190 -1.52 -6.54 19.49
CA GLN A 190 -2.60 -5.60 19.19
C GLN A 190 -3.81 -6.33 18.60
N GLN A 191 -5.01 -5.83 18.90
CA GLN A 191 -6.26 -6.42 18.48
C GLN A 191 -7.07 -5.45 17.62
N PHE A 192 -7.58 -5.95 16.50
CA PHE A 192 -8.38 -5.16 15.55
C PHE A 192 -9.62 -5.94 15.13
N ARG A 193 -10.78 -5.25 15.12
CA ARG A 193 -11.99 -5.84 14.55
C ARG A 193 -11.89 -5.88 13.04
N TYR A 194 -12.38 -6.97 12.43
CA TYR A 194 -12.41 -7.13 11.00
C TYR A 194 -13.69 -7.82 10.53
N ILE A 195 -13.99 -7.71 9.25
CA ILE A 195 -15.12 -8.37 8.61
C ILE A 195 -14.63 -9.75 8.14
N PRO A 196 -15.08 -10.87 8.75
CA PRO A 196 -14.67 -12.20 8.33
C PRO A 196 -15.17 -12.51 6.91
N LYS A 197 -14.43 -13.35 6.18
CA LYS A 197 -14.76 -13.67 4.77
C LYS A 197 -16.17 -14.23 4.56
N SER A 198 -16.75 -14.86 5.58
CA SER A 198 -18.15 -15.32 5.54
C SER A 198 -19.17 -14.19 5.47
N ARG A 199 -18.79 -12.96 5.85
CA ARG A 199 -19.65 -11.77 5.81
C ARG A 199 -19.30 -10.77 4.70
N VAL A 200 -18.34 -11.09 3.84
CA VAL A 200 -17.97 -10.25 2.68
C VAL A 200 -18.91 -10.43 1.49
N GLY A 201 -20.02 -11.14 1.66
CA GLY A 201 -21.06 -11.31 0.66
C GLY A 201 -21.95 -10.07 0.48
N ARG A 202 -22.99 -10.22 -0.30
CA ARG A 202 -23.96 -9.15 -0.57
C ARG A 202 -24.85 -8.94 0.66
N SER A 203 -24.64 -7.85 1.40
CA SER A 203 -25.47 -7.45 2.54
C SER A 203 -25.57 -5.94 2.69
N ALA A 204 -26.63 -5.48 3.33
CA ALA A 204 -26.84 -4.06 3.63
C ALA A 204 -25.78 -3.54 4.61
N GLU A 205 -25.45 -4.35 5.63
CA GLU A 205 -24.44 -4.00 6.63
C GLU A 205 -23.05 -3.81 6.01
N LEU A 206 -22.64 -4.70 5.08
CA LEU A 206 -21.40 -4.54 4.37
C LEU A 206 -21.40 -3.26 3.52
N ARG A 207 -22.49 -2.98 2.82
CA ARG A 207 -22.64 -1.78 1.98
C ARG A 207 -22.60 -0.49 2.81
N GLN A 208 -23.13 -0.51 4.01
CA GLN A 208 -23.08 0.63 4.94
C GLN A 208 -21.67 0.85 5.49
N ALA A 209 -20.95 -0.21 5.83
CA ALA A 209 -19.63 -0.15 6.46
C ALA A 209 -18.50 0.21 5.48
N VAL A 210 -18.55 -0.35 4.26
CA VAL A 210 -17.49 -0.22 3.25
C VAL A 210 -17.93 0.73 2.15
N LYS A 211 -17.14 1.78 1.91
CA LYS A 211 -17.38 2.77 0.86
C LYS A 211 -16.45 2.57 -0.33
N ASP A 212 -16.85 3.05 -1.49
CA ASP A 212 -15.97 3.16 -2.65
C ASP A 212 -14.70 3.95 -2.28
N GLY A 213 -13.53 3.41 -2.66
CA GLY A 213 -12.24 4.03 -2.38
C GLY A 213 -11.67 3.78 -0.99
N ASP A 214 -12.37 3.05 -0.10
CA ASP A 214 -11.75 2.56 1.14
C ASP A 214 -10.61 1.59 0.79
N ILE A 215 -9.52 1.64 1.53
CA ILE A 215 -8.45 0.66 1.44
C ILE A 215 -8.93 -0.64 2.11
N ILE A 216 -8.82 -1.74 1.40
CA ILE A 216 -9.09 -3.08 1.89
C ILE A 216 -7.76 -3.75 2.22
N ALA A 217 -7.57 -4.11 3.49
CA ALA A 217 -6.45 -4.92 3.95
C ALA A 217 -6.95 -6.34 4.24
N ILE A 218 -6.54 -7.30 3.41
CA ILE A 218 -6.98 -8.69 3.51
C ILE A 218 -6.18 -9.38 4.62
N THR A 219 -6.88 -9.80 5.68
CA THR A 219 -6.30 -10.53 6.81
C THR A 219 -6.00 -11.98 6.44
N CYS A 220 -4.99 -12.57 7.08
CA CYS A 220 -4.63 -13.97 6.84
C CYS A 220 -4.26 -14.72 8.12
N ASN A 221 -4.21 -16.05 8.00
CA ASN A 221 -3.75 -16.97 9.04
C ASN A 221 -2.33 -17.51 8.77
N LYS A 222 -1.56 -16.89 7.88
CA LYS A 222 -0.15 -17.24 7.65
C LYS A 222 0.68 -16.84 8.86
N ALA A 223 1.49 -17.76 9.35
CA ALA A 223 2.36 -17.53 10.49
C ALA A 223 3.30 -16.32 10.24
N GLY A 224 3.37 -15.43 11.22
CA GLY A 224 4.26 -14.27 11.20
C GLY A 224 3.83 -13.11 10.31
N LEU A 225 2.66 -13.18 9.65
CA LEU A 225 2.11 -12.12 8.79
C LEU A 225 0.80 -11.58 9.36
N ASP A 226 0.56 -10.30 9.17
CA ASP A 226 -0.68 -9.61 9.56
C ASP A 226 -1.69 -9.50 8.41
N ILE A 227 -1.23 -9.03 7.25
CA ILE A 227 -2.02 -8.76 6.05
C ILE A 227 -1.43 -9.50 4.86
N ALA A 228 -2.29 -10.16 4.09
CA ALA A 228 -1.89 -10.92 2.90
C ALA A 228 -1.85 -10.07 1.63
N HIS A 229 -2.76 -9.11 1.50
CA HIS A 229 -2.90 -8.33 0.27
C HIS A 229 -3.67 -7.03 0.52
N LEU A 230 -3.51 -6.07 -0.38
CA LEU A 230 -4.09 -4.73 -0.31
C LEU A 230 -4.76 -4.33 -1.63
N GLY A 231 -5.77 -3.47 -1.52
CA GLY A 231 -6.39 -2.82 -2.68
C GLY A 231 -7.42 -1.80 -2.24
N PHE A 232 -8.22 -1.32 -3.18
CA PHE A 232 -9.29 -0.36 -2.96
C PHE A 232 -10.65 -1.00 -3.21
N ALA A 233 -11.61 -0.66 -2.37
CA ALA A 233 -13.00 -1.08 -2.51
C ALA A 233 -13.65 -0.46 -3.74
N VAL A 234 -14.28 -1.28 -4.57
CA VAL A 234 -15.07 -0.85 -5.72
C VAL A 234 -16.41 -1.56 -5.70
N TRP A 235 -17.49 -0.81 -5.60
CA TRP A 235 -18.84 -1.34 -5.67
C TRP A 235 -19.37 -1.37 -7.11
N LYS A 236 -19.77 -2.55 -7.60
CA LYS A 236 -20.39 -2.75 -8.92
C LYS A 236 -21.64 -3.61 -8.78
N ASN A 237 -22.79 -3.11 -9.23
CA ASN A 237 -24.06 -3.86 -9.23
C ASN A 237 -24.40 -4.48 -7.86
N GLY A 238 -24.10 -3.75 -6.76
CA GLY A 238 -24.33 -4.20 -5.39
C GLY A 238 -23.35 -5.26 -4.88
N ASN A 239 -22.28 -5.55 -5.60
CA ASN A 239 -21.19 -6.43 -5.18
C ASN A 239 -19.91 -5.63 -4.94
N LEU A 240 -19.16 -6.04 -3.93
CA LEU A 240 -17.85 -5.48 -3.63
C LEU A 240 -16.78 -6.18 -4.47
N HIS A 241 -15.97 -5.38 -5.16
CA HIS A 241 -14.79 -5.79 -5.94
C HIS A 241 -13.54 -5.14 -5.38
N LEU A 242 -12.37 -5.56 -5.84
CA LEU A 242 -11.07 -5.04 -5.43
C LEU A 242 -10.36 -4.41 -6.64
N LEU A 243 -9.94 -3.14 -6.52
CA LEU A 243 -8.94 -2.57 -7.40
C LEU A 243 -7.57 -2.72 -6.73
N ASN A 244 -6.66 -3.47 -7.36
CA ASN A 244 -5.37 -3.82 -6.74
C ASN A 244 -4.25 -3.99 -7.76
N ALA A 245 -3.00 -3.98 -7.29
CA ALA A 245 -1.89 -4.51 -8.07
C ALA A 245 -1.89 -6.03 -7.90
N SER A 246 -2.41 -6.72 -8.89
CA SER A 246 -2.70 -8.16 -8.83
C SER A 246 -1.46 -8.98 -9.20
N GLN A 247 -0.99 -9.80 -8.26
CA GLN A 247 0.06 -10.78 -8.55
C GLN A 247 -0.43 -11.86 -9.52
N LEU A 248 -1.73 -12.18 -9.48
CA LEU A 248 -2.36 -13.17 -10.36
C LEU A 248 -2.38 -12.66 -11.81
N HIS A 249 -2.88 -11.43 -12.02
CA HIS A 249 -2.99 -10.83 -13.35
C HIS A 249 -1.74 -10.07 -13.79
N LYS A 250 -0.69 -10.02 -12.97
CA LYS A 250 0.60 -9.35 -13.23
C LYS A 250 0.48 -7.86 -13.55
N GLN A 251 -0.60 -7.21 -13.12
CA GLN A 251 -0.84 -5.79 -13.36
C GLN A 251 -1.83 -5.19 -12.36
N VAL A 252 -1.93 -3.88 -12.35
CA VAL A 252 -2.99 -3.16 -11.64
C VAL A 252 -4.30 -3.36 -12.40
N ILE A 253 -5.34 -3.84 -11.70
CA ILE A 253 -6.63 -4.19 -12.29
C ILE A 253 -7.78 -3.97 -11.30
N GLU A 254 -8.97 -3.66 -11.78
CA GLU A 254 -10.21 -3.93 -11.04
C GLU A 254 -10.57 -5.40 -11.26
N GLU A 255 -10.51 -6.21 -10.20
CA GLU A 255 -10.77 -7.64 -10.26
C GLU A 255 -12.13 -7.92 -10.90
N PRO A 256 -12.20 -8.79 -11.93
CA PRO A 256 -13.47 -9.16 -12.55
C PRO A 256 -14.37 -9.94 -11.60
N MET A 257 -13.79 -10.73 -10.69
CA MET A 257 -14.53 -11.46 -9.66
C MET A 257 -14.89 -10.55 -8.48
N THR A 258 -15.96 -10.89 -7.77
CA THR A 258 -16.31 -10.20 -6.53
C THR A 258 -15.25 -10.48 -5.45
N LEU A 259 -15.11 -9.58 -4.48
CA LEU A 259 -14.18 -9.80 -3.37
C LEU A 259 -14.54 -11.07 -2.58
N TRP A 260 -15.83 -11.42 -2.47
CA TRP A 260 -16.26 -12.68 -1.87
C TRP A 260 -15.70 -13.91 -2.61
N GLN A 261 -15.77 -13.93 -3.94
CA GLN A 261 -15.20 -15.00 -4.77
C GLN A 261 -13.68 -15.04 -4.62
N TYR A 262 -13.01 -13.88 -4.67
CA TYR A 262 -11.58 -13.74 -4.49
C TYR A 262 -11.11 -14.35 -3.14
N LEU A 263 -11.76 -13.99 -2.04
CA LEU A 263 -11.40 -14.52 -0.72
C LEU A 263 -11.61 -16.03 -0.61
N ARG A 264 -12.63 -16.58 -1.25
CA ARG A 264 -12.90 -18.02 -1.24
C ARG A 264 -11.85 -18.84 -1.96
N GLN A 265 -11.24 -18.31 -3.02
CA GLN A 265 -10.16 -18.97 -3.75
C GLN A 265 -8.83 -19.00 -2.98
N HIS A 266 -8.74 -18.25 -1.88
CA HIS A 266 -7.53 -18.16 -1.08
C HIS A 266 -7.79 -18.68 0.35
N PRO A 267 -7.49 -19.97 0.64
CA PRO A 267 -7.79 -20.59 1.94
C PRO A 267 -7.17 -19.86 3.14
N SER A 268 -5.99 -19.25 2.97
CA SER A 268 -5.31 -18.51 4.03
C SER A 268 -5.91 -17.13 4.33
N HIS A 269 -6.79 -16.60 3.47
CA HIS A 269 -7.45 -15.31 3.72
C HIS A 269 -8.59 -15.51 4.70
N THR A 270 -8.64 -14.71 5.76
CA THR A 270 -9.62 -14.81 6.85
C THR A 270 -10.73 -13.77 6.77
N GLY A 271 -10.47 -12.61 6.16
CA GLY A 271 -11.43 -11.52 6.01
C GLY A 271 -10.77 -10.22 5.59
N ILE A 272 -11.35 -9.08 5.95
CA ILE A 272 -10.88 -7.77 5.56
C ILE A 272 -10.93 -6.77 6.72
N ARG A 273 -9.91 -5.93 6.84
CA ARG A 273 -9.90 -4.69 7.60
C ARG A 273 -10.13 -3.53 6.63
N ILE A 274 -10.78 -2.49 7.09
CA ILE A 274 -11.20 -1.34 6.27
C ILE A 274 -10.52 -0.10 6.76
N ILE A 275 -9.81 0.61 5.86
CA ILE A 275 -9.10 1.82 6.19
C ILE A 275 -9.57 2.94 5.26
N ARG A 276 -9.99 4.06 5.83
CA ARG A 276 -10.52 5.22 5.10
C ARG A 276 -9.52 6.35 5.11
N ILE A 277 -9.24 6.92 3.93
CA ILE A 277 -8.38 8.11 3.80
C ILE A 277 -9.19 9.32 4.24
N ASN A 278 -8.67 10.10 5.19
CA ASN A 278 -9.34 11.27 5.73
C ASN A 278 -9.18 12.48 4.79
N LYS A 279 -10.25 13.29 4.68
CA LYS A 279 -10.26 14.56 3.93
C LYS A 279 -9.48 15.65 4.66
#